data_73a6b9a2d104adb9b0b0e7881196343b
#
_entry.id   73a6b9a2d104adb9b0b0e7881196343b
#
_cell.length_a   1.000
_cell.length_b   1.000
_cell.length_c   1.000
_cell.angle_alpha   90.00
_cell.angle_beta   90.00
_cell.angle_gamma   90.00
#
_symmetry.space_group_name_H-M   'P 1'
#
loop_
_entity.id
_entity.type
_entity.pdbx_description
1 polymer ?
#
loop_
_entity_poly.entity_id
_entity_poly.type
_entity_poly.pdbx_seq_one_letter_code
_entity_poly.pdbx_strand_id
1 'polypeptide(L)'
;MTKLESKFQKELIDEVKERYPGCVALKNDSSYIQGFPDWTILYKDKWAVLEVKKERGAHKQPNQEYYVDKLNKMGGFSRFVFPENKDEVLEDMDTLFKRKWRHRGNFTIIKI
;
A
#
# COMPACT_ATOMS: atom_id res chain seq x y z
N MET A 1 14.29 -10.77 4.48
CA MET A 1 12.93 -11.27 4.23
C MET A 1 12.95 -12.79 4.20
N THR A 2 12.03 -13.42 4.93
CA THR A 2 11.93 -14.89 4.93
C THR A 2 11.24 -15.37 3.65
N LYS A 3 11.38 -16.70 3.35
CA LYS A 3 10.69 -17.29 2.20
C LYS A 3 9.16 -17.15 2.32
N LEU A 4 8.62 -17.32 3.52
CA LEU A 4 7.18 -17.18 3.76
C LEU A 4 6.72 -15.77 3.51
N GLU A 5 7.48 -14.78 3.98
CA GLU A 5 7.15 -13.37 3.77
C GLU A 5 7.23 -13.00 2.29
N SER A 6 8.25 -13.48 1.58
CA SER A 6 8.40 -13.24 0.14
C SER A 6 7.26 -13.85 -0.67
N LYS A 7 6.87 -15.08 -0.33
CA LYS A 7 5.76 -15.76 -0.99
C LYS A 7 4.45 -15.01 -0.76
N PHE A 8 4.17 -14.65 0.49
CA PHE A 8 2.98 -13.92 0.83
C PHE A 8 2.94 -12.57 0.12
N GLN A 9 4.06 -11.85 0.11
CA GLN A 9 4.15 -10.55 -0.56
C GLN A 9 3.83 -10.66 -2.04
N LYS A 10 4.38 -11.68 -2.73
CA LYS A 10 4.09 -11.89 -4.13
C LYS A 10 2.61 -12.16 -4.38
N GLU A 11 2.02 -13.05 -3.58
CA GLU A 11 0.60 -13.36 -3.70
C GLU A 11 -0.28 -12.14 -3.45
N LEU A 12 0.07 -11.35 -2.44
CA LEU A 12 -0.65 -10.12 -2.12
C LEU A 12 -0.61 -9.13 -3.29
N ILE A 13 0.55 -8.88 -3.86
CA ILE A 13 0.69 -7.91 -4.93
C ILE A 13 0.03 -8.40 -6.22
N ASP A 14 0.11 -9.69 -6.51
CA ASP A 14 -0.60 -10.27 -7.65
C ASP A 14 -2.11 -10.06 -7.49
N GLU A 15 -2.64 -10.28 -6.29
CA GLU A 15 -4.07 -10.07 -6.01
C GLU A 15 -4.45 -8.59 -6.13
N VAL A 16 -3.60 -7.68 -5.65
CA VAL A 16 -3.84 -6.23 -5.78
C VAL A 16 -3.92 -5.83 -7.25
N LYS A 17 -3.00 -6.31 -8.08
CA LYS A 17 -2.99 -6.01 -9.51
C LYS A 17 -4.21 -6.55 -10.23
N GLU A 18 -4.68 -7.73 -9.82
CA GLU A 18 -5.88 -8.34 -10.37
C GLU A 18 -7.13 -7.59 -9.95
N ARG A 19 -7.18 -7.15 -8.69
CA ARG A 19 -8.32 -6.43 -8.11
C ARG A 19 -8.43 -5.01 -8.66
N TYR A 20 -7.29 -4.38 -8.98
CA TYR A 20 -7.24 -2.99 -9.45
C TYR A 20 -6.49 -2.90 -10.77
N PRO A 21 -7.12 -3.31 -11.89
CA PRO A 21 -6.48 -3.25 -13.21
C PRO A 21 -6.00 -1.83 -13.53
N GLY A 22 -4.77 -1.72 -13.97
CA GLY A 22 -4.17 -0.43 -14.29
C GLY A 22 -3.48 0.25 -13.12
N CYS A 23 -3.51 -0.34 -11.93
CA CYS A 23 -2.78 0.20 -10.79
C CYS A 23 -1.27 0.11 -11.04
N VAL A 24 -0.52 0.98 -10.36
CA VAL A 24 0.95 0.92 -10.35
C VAL A 24 1.37 0.49 -8.96
N ALA A 25 2.03 -0.66 -8.86
CA ALA A 25 2.55 -1.18 -7.60
C ALA A 25 4.07 -1.00 -7.58
N LEU A 26 4.54 -0.20 -6.63
CA LEU A 26 5.95 0.15 -6.51
C LEU A 26 6.53 -0.44 -5.23
N LYS A 27 7.61 -1.21 -5.39
CA LYS A 27 8.38 -1.69 -4.23
C LYS A 27 9.27 -0.56 -3.74
N ASN A 28 9.09 -0.17 -2.49
CA ASN A 28 9.87 0.92 -1.91
C ASN A 28 11.21 0.41 -1.38
N ASP A 29 12.23 1.23 -1.52
CA ASP A 29 13.57 0.91 -1.02
C ASP A 29 13.69 1.29 0.46
N SER A 30 13.76 0.29 1.33
CA SER A 30 13.85 0.48 2.78
C SER A 30 15.17 1.10 3.21
N SER A 31 16.20 1.09 2.35
CA SER A 31 17.48 1.71 2.67
C SER A 31 17.44 3.22 2.46
N TYR A 32 16.48 3.73 1.70
CA TYR A 32 16.35 5.17 1.45
C TYR A 32 15.70 5.90 2.64
N ILE A 33 14.56 5.36 3.13
CA ILE A 33 13.89 5.89 4.32
C ILE A 33 13.60 4.73 5.25
N GLN A 34 14.30 4.67 6.37
CA GLN A 34 14.12 3.58 7.33
C GLN A 34 12.70 3.58 7.89
N GLY A 35 12.06 2.45 7.82
CA GLY A 35 10.71 2.25 8.35
C GLY A 35 9.59 2.64 7.40
N PHE A 36 9.90 3.16 6.21
CA PHE A 36 8.88 3.44 5.22
C PHE A 36 8.27 2.12 4.72
N PRO A 37 6.92 2.07 4.50
CA PRO A 37 6.26 0.84 4.09
C PRO A 37 6.80 0.24 2.79
N ASP A 38 6.66 -1.08 2.65
CA ASP A 38 7.25 -1.86 1.55
C ASP A 38 6.73 -1.51 0.17
N TRP A 39 5.44 -1.23 0.06
CA TRP A 39 4.78 -1.06 -1.24
C TRP A 39 3.93 0.19 -1.29
N THR A 40 4.00 0.88 -2.43
CA THR A 40 3.10 1.96 -2.77
C THR A 40 2.23 1.51 -3.92
N ILE A 41 0.91 1.67 -3.79
CA ILE A 41 -0.06 1.32 -4.82
C ILE A 41 -0.74 2.60 -5.28
N LEU A 42 -0.62 2.89 -6.56
CA LEU A 42 -1.26 4.05 -7.17
C LEU A 42 -2.42 3.57 -8.04
N TYR A 43 -3.59 4.09 -7.81
CA TYR A 43 -4.77 3.70 -8.58
C TYR A 43 -5.68 4.90 -8.79
N LYS A 44 -5.78 5.36 -10.04
CA LYS A 44 -6.55 6.56 -10.40
C LYS A 44 -6.03 7.76 -9.58
N ASP A 45 -6.89 8.45 -8.83
CA ASP A 45 -6.52 9.60 -8.00
C ASP A 45 -6.20 9.22 -6.56
N LYS A 46 -6.02 7.93 -6.27
CA LYS A 46 -5.85 7.43 -4.91
C LYS A 46 -4.54 6.67 -4.74
N TRP A 47 -4.11 6.55 -3.51
CA TRP A 47 -2.89 5.81 -3.20
C TRP A 47 -3.01 5.06 -1.89
N ALA A 48 -2.28 3.96 -1.82
CA ALA A 48 -2.18 3.15 -0.61
C ALA A 48 -0.73 2.74 -0.41
N VAL A 49 -0.35 2.55 0.84
CA VAL A 49 0.99 2.10 1.20
C VAL A 49 0.86 0.92 2.16
N LEU A 50 1.51 -0.17 1.84
CA LEU A 50 1.37 -1.41 2.61
C LEU A 50 2.71 -1.87 3.16
N GLU A 51 2.74 -2.11 4.47
CA GLU A 51 3.88 -2.73 5.13
C GLU A 51 3.59 -4.21 5.32
N VAL A 52 4.35 -5.07 4.63
CA VAL A 52 4.10 -6.51 4.62
C VAL A 52 4.82 -7.18 5.78
N LYS A 53 4.11 -8.02 6.52
CA LYS A 53 4.65 -8.83 7.61
C LYS A 53 4.29 -10.29 7.38
N LYS A 54 5.13 -11.20 7.87
CA LYS A 54 4.92 -12.64 7.70
C LYS A 54 3.79 -13.19 8.57
N GLU A 55 3.45 -12.50 9.65
CA GLU A 55 2.42 -12.93 10.60
C GLU A 55 2.03 -11.78 11.52
N ARG A 56 0.88 -11.93 12.18
CA ARG A 56 0.46 -11.02 13.25
C ARG A 56 1.48 -11.11 14.38
N GLY A 57 1.89 -10.02 14.93
CA GLY A 57 2.88 -10.02 16.02
C GLY A 57 4.33 -10.12 15.56
N ALA A 58 4.60 -10.13 14.25
CA ALA A 58 5.96 -10.06 13.75
C ALA A 58 6.64 -8.79 14.22
N HIS A 59 7.95 -8.87 14.46
CA HIS A 59 8.73 -7.73 14.92
C HIS A 59 8.62 -6.55 13.95
N LYS A 60 8.42 -5.35 14.50
CA LYS A 60 8.36 -4.12 13.73
C LYS A 60 9.69 -3.39 13.87
N GLN A 61 10.26 -3.00 12.75
CA GLN A 61 11.48 -2.20 12.73
C GLN A 61 11.18 -0.76 13.19
N PRO A 62 12.22 -0.03 13.65
CA PRO A 62 12.01 1.37 14.03
C PRO A 62 11.32 2.16 12.93
N ASN A 63 10.46 3.07 13.32
CA ASN A 63 9.71 4.00 12.46
C ASN A 63 8.60 3.38 11.60
N GLN A 64 8.43 2.07 11.58
CA GLN A 64 7.36 1.48 10.75
C GLN A 64 5.96 1.93 11.21
N GLU A 65 5.69 1.88 12.52
CA GLU A 65 4.41 2.36 13.06
C GLU A 65 4.20 3.85 12.80
N TYR A 66 5.27 4.63 12.93
CA TYR A 66 5.23 6.06 12.69
C TYR A 66 4.77 6.36 11.26
N TYR A 67 5.37 5.70 10.26
CA TYR A 67 5.03 5.97 8.87
C TYR A 67 3.64 5.45 8.49
N VAL A 68 3.25 4.29 8.99
CA VAL A 68 1.89 3.78 8.74
C VAL A 68 0.85 4.77 9.26
N ASP A 69 1.03 5.27 10.47
CA ASP A 69 0.11 6.25 11.06
C ASP A 69 0.12 7.57 10.31
N LYS A 70 1.31 8.09 10.02
CA LYS A 70 1.46 9.38 9.33
C LYS A 70 0.79 9.37 7.96
N LEU A 71 1.00 8.30 7.19
CA LEU A 71 0.47 8.21 5.83
C LEU A 71 -1.05 8.09 5.82
N ASN A 72 -1.63 7.41 6.81
CA ASN A 72 -3.09 7.41 6.97
C ASN A 72 -3.63 8.82 7.22
N LYS A 73 -2.95 9.58 8.05
CA LYS A 73 -3.37 10.96 8.37
C LYS A 73 -3.25 11.90 7.17
N MET A 74 -2.46 11.52 6.18
CA MET A 74 -2.30 12.31 4.95
C MET A 74 -3.43 12.08 3.94
N GLY A 75 -4.41 11.25 4.25
CA GLY A 75 -5.56 11.04 3.39
C GLY A 75 -5.46 9.86 2.43
N GLY A 76 -4.36 9.12 2.46
CA GLY A 76 -4.24 7.87 1.73
C GLY A 76 -4.68 6.70 2.59
N PHE A 77 -4.23 5.51 2.22
CA PHE A 77 -4.49 4.29 2.98
C PHE A 77 -3.15 3.67 3.32
N SER A 78 -2.91 3.37 4.59
CA SER A 78 -1.66 2.76 5.02
C SER A 78 -1.94 1.71 6.09
N ARG A 79 -1.40 0.51 5.92
CA ARG A 79 -1.64 -0.60 6.84
C ARG A 79 -0.46 -1.55 6.91
N PHE A 80 -0.31 -2.17 8.07
CA PHE A 80 0.43 -3.43 8.16
C PHE A 80 -0.47 -4.53 7.58
N VAL A 81 0.08 -5.37 6.72
CA VAL A 81 -0.65 -6.49 6.13
C VAL A 81 0.13 -7.78 6.33
N PHE A 82 -0.57 -8.79 6.82
CA PHE A 82 -0.04 -10.14 7.06
C PHE A 82 -1.11 -11.15 6.66
N PRO A 83 -0.77 -12.44 6.55
CA PRO A 83 -1.75 -13.42 6.06
C PRO A 83 -3.08 -13.41 6.81
N GLU A 84 -3.04 -13.19 8.13
CA GLU A 84 -4.24 -13.25 8.97
C GLU A 84 -5.20 -12.07 8.75
N ASN A 85 -4.72 -10.91 8.25
CA ASN A 85 -5.59 -9.76 8.02
C ASN A 85 -5.69 -9.34 6.56
N LYS A 86 -5.12 -10.10 5.64
CA LYS A 86 -5.06 -9.72 4.23
C LYS A 86 -6.43 -9.35 3.66
N ASP A 87 -7.42 -10.20 3.85
CA ASP A 87 -8.75 -9.97 3.28
C ASP A 87 -9.41 -8.74 3.87
N GLU A 88 -9.29 -8.54 5.18
CA GLU A 88 -9.81 -7.34 5.84
C GLU A 88 -9.15 -6.08 5.30
N VAL A 89 -7.82 -6.09 5.16
CA VAL A 89 -7.08 -4.94 4.65
C VAL A 89 -7.50 -4.61 3.21
N LEU A 90 -7.67 -5.63 2.36
CA LEU A 90 -8.08 -5.41 0.98
C LEU A 90 -9.52 -4.90 0.89
N GLU A 91 -10.42 -5.36 1.75
CA GLU A 91 -11.78 -4.83 1.81
C GLU A 91 -11.79 -3.36 2.24
N ASP A 92 -10.99 -3.02 3.25
CA ASP A 92 -10.87 -1.62 3.70
C ASP A 92 -10.25 -0.75 2.60
N MET A 93 -9.27 -1.26 1.88
CA MET A 93 -8.65 -0.54 0.76
C MET A 93 -9.67 -0.31 -0.37
N ASP A 94 -10.57 -1.27 -0.61
CA ASP A 94 -11.65 -1.10 -1.58
C ASP A 94 -12.50 0.12 -1.26
N THR A 95 -12.76 0.38 0.02
CA THR A 95 -13.57 1.52 0.44
C THR A 95 -12.98 2.83 -0.07
N LEU A 96 -11.65 2.94 -0.07
CA LEU A 96 -10.97 4.11 -0.61
C LEU A 96 -10.87 4.04 -2.15
N PHE A 97 -10.39 2.91 -2.68
CA PHE A 97 -10.02 2.79 -4.09
C PHE A 97 -11.22 2.81 -5.03
N LYS A 98 -12.40 2.43 -4.57
CA LYS A 98 -13.62 2.43 -5.39
C LYS A 98 -14.48 3.68 -5.21
N ARG A 99 -13.99 4.67 -4.48
CA ARG A 99 -14.64 5.97 -4.43
C ARG A 99 -14.59 6.60 -5.81
N LYS A 100 -15.59 7.46 -6.10
CA LYS A 100 -15.65 8.16 -7.36
C LYS A 100 -14.35 8.92 -7.63
N TRP A 101 -13.81 8.75 -8.82
CA TRP A 101 -12.65 9.50 -9.27
C TRP A 101 -13.05 10.96 -9.46
N ARG A 102 -12.38 11.84 -8.71
CA ARG A 102 -12.58 13.28 -8.86
C ARG A 102 -11.64 13.79 -9.94
N HIS A 103 -12.09 13.68 -11.19
CA HIS A 103 -11.36 14.30 -12.28
C HIS A 103 -11.61 15.82 -12.20
N ARG A 104 -10.57 16.57 -11.88
CA ARG A 104 -10.64 18.03 -11.90
C ARG A 104 -10.41 18.49 -13.33
N GLY A 105 -11.50 18.77 -14.06
CA GLY A 105 -11.44 19.09 -15.48
C GLY A 105 -10.68 20.35 -15.82
N ASN A 106 -10.45 21.23 -14.86
CA ASN A 106 -9.66 22.46 -15.05
C ASN A 106 -8.20 22.30 -14.60
N PHE A 107 -7.75 21.09 -14.39
CA PHE A 107 -6.37 20.84 -14.00
C PHE A 107 -5.47 21.04 -15.21
N THR A 108 -4.62 22.06 -15.18
CA THR A 108 -3.71 22.33 -16.29
C THR A 108 -2.54 21.35 -16.23
N ILE A 109 -2.43 20.51 -17.26
CA ILE A 109 -1.27 19.64 -17.40
C ILE A 109 -0.18 20.48 -18.07
N ILE A 110 0.88 20.72 -17.32
CA ILE A 110 2.03 21.40 -17.89
C ILE A 110 2.77 20.39 -18.76
N LYS A 111 2.71 20.62 -20.06
CA LYS A 111 3.50 19.81 -21.02
C LYS A 111 4.88 20.42 -21.10
N ILE A 112 5.83 19.65 -20.70
CA ILE A 112 7.22 20.05 -20.78
C ILE A 112 7.81 19.48 -22.07
#